data_a2420124e7e8008e3aab39345814dd3e
#
_entry.id   a2420124e7e8008e3aab39345814dd3e
#
_cell.length_a   1.000
_cell.length_b   1.000
_cell.length_c   1.000
_cell.angle_alpha   90.00
_cell.angle_beta   90.00
_cell.angle_gamma   90.00
#
_symmetry.space_group_name_H-M   'P 1'
#
loop_
_entity.id
_entity.type
_entity.pdbx_description
1 polymer ?
#
loop_
_entity_poly.entity_id
_entity_poly.type
_entity_poly.pdbx_seq_one_letter_code
_entity_poly.pdbx_strand_id
1 'polypeptide(L)'
;MSRAAAATGISPRYASDLMADEQHSFRSYVQMQRLERCKRDLSDPAHAARHISDIAFAWGFNDLAHFSRIFKQRFGASPREWREHPTQ
;
A
#
# COMPACT_ATOMS: atom_id res chain seq x y z
N MET A 1 -9.93 7.07 21.97
CA MET A 1 -9.35 6.82 22.17
C MET A 1 -8.76 6.80 23.12
N SER A 2 -8.83 6.33 23.41
CA SER A 2 -8.32 6.24 24.34
C SER A 2 -7.32 6.72 24.71
N ARG A 3 -7.04 7.15 24.10
CA ARG A 3 -6.16 7.67 24.42
C ARG A 3 -6.28 8.50 25.41
N ALA A 4 -7.29 8.69 25.60
CA ALA A 4 -7.50 9.52 26.62
C ALA A 4 -6.86 9.10 27.83
N ALA A 5 -7.05 7.95 28.06
CA ALA A 5 -6.40 7.46 29.16
C ALA A 5 -5.02 7.77 29.04
N ALA A 6 -4.72 7.90 27.88
CA ALA A 6 -3.44 8.19 27.62
C ALA A 6 -3.04 9.46 28.25
N ALA A 7 -3.88 10.33 28.38
CA ALA A 7 -3.51 11.61 28.87
C ALA A 7 -2.94 11.56 30.27
N THR A 8 -3.29 10.60 31.05
CA THR A 8 -2.78 10.56 32.40
C THR A 8 -1.69 9.55 32.54
N GLY A 9 -0.58 9.97 33.08
CA GLY A 9 0.50 9.05 33.38
C GLY A 9 1.32 8.59 32.23
N ILE A 10 1.10 9.11 31.05
CA ILE A 10 1.87 8.71 29.91
C ILE A 10 3.15 9.50 29.83
N SER A 11 4.25 8.80 29.69
CA SER A 11 5.53 9.46 29.54
C SER A 11 5.65 10.05 28.14
N PRO A 12 6.50 11.08 27.97
CA PRO A 12 6.72 11.65 26.64
C PRO A 12 7.19 10.62 25.65
N ARG A 13 7.97 9.67 26.11
CA ARG A 13 8.46 8.61 25.23
C ARG A 13 7.31 7.79 24.68
N TYR A 14 6.37 7.45 25.53
CA TYR A 14 5.22 6.66 25.10
C TYR A 14 4.37 7.44 24.10
N ALA A 15 4.21 8.73 24.34
CA ALA A 15 3.45 9.57 23.40
C ALA A 15 4.12 9.60 22.04
N SER A 16 5.45 9.66 22.00
CA SER A 16 6.17 9.63 20.74
C SER A 16 5.95 8.32 20.01
N ASP A 17 5.94 7.20 20.73
CA ASP A 17 5.72 5.91 20.13
C ASP A 17 4.33 5.83 19.52
N LEU A 18 3.32 6.37 20.19
CA LEU A 18 1.97 6.39 19.66
C LEU A 18 1.88 7.21 18.38
N MET A 19 2.54 8.34 18.33
CA MET A 19 2.54 9.17 17.13
C MET A 19 3.22 8.46 15.98
N ALA A 20 4.30 7.75 16.26
CA ALA A 20 4.99 6.98 15.23
C ALA A 20 4.09 5.89 14.68
N ASP A 21 3.35 5.22 15.56
CA ASP A 21 2.43 4.17 15.13
C ASP A 21 1.32 4.72 14.27
N GLU A 22 0.79 5.88 14.62
CA GLU A 22 -0.26 6.51 13.82
C GLU A 22 0.24 6.87 12.44
N GLN A 23 1.45 7.43 12.35
CA GLN A 23 2.04 7.78 11.07
C GLN A 23 2.28 6.54 10.24
N HIS A 24 2.77 5.48 10.86
CA HIS A 24 3.01 4.23 10.17
C HIS A 24 1.71 3.65 9.63
N SER A 25 0.65 3.67 10.42
CA SER A 25 -0.65 3.18 10.00
C SER A 25 -1.21 3.99 8.84
N PHE A 26 -1.02 5.29 8.87
CA PHE A 26 -1.49 6.15 7.78
C PHE A 26 -0.75 5.84 6.49
N ARG A 27 0.58 5.71 6.56
CA ARG A 27 1.38 5.38 5.39
C ARG A 27 1.00 4.03 4.82
N SER A 28 0.76 3.06 5.70
CA SER A 28 0.35 1.72 5.27
C SER A 28 -1.00 1.77 4.58
N TYR A 29 -1.92 2.57 5.11
CA TYR A 29 -3.23 2.72 4.52
C TYR A 29 -3.13 3.32 3.12
N VAL A 30 -2.35 4.39 2.97
CA VAL A 30 -2.17 5.04 1.67
C VAL A 30 -1.53 4.06 0.68
N GLN A 31 -0.50 3.34 1.12
CA GLN A 31 0.16 2.37 0.26
C GLN A 31 -0.81 1.29 -0.17
N MET A 32 -1.63 0.80 0.74
CA MET A 32 -2.62 -0.22 0.41
C MET A 32 -3.63 0.30 -0.61
N GLN A 33 -4.08 1.54 -0.46
CA GLN A 33 -5.01 2.14 -1.42
C GLN A 33 -4.37 2.24 -2.80
N ARG A 34 -3.10 2.62 -2.86
CA ARG A 34 -2.38 2.70 -4.13
C ARG A 34 -2.25 1.33 -4.76
N LEU A 35 -1.94 0.31 -3.96
CA LEU A 35 -1.85 -1.07 -4.46
C LEU A 35 -3.19 -1.56 -4.99
N GLU A 36 -4.28 -1.26 -4.31
CA GLU A 36 -5.61 -1.66 -4.77
C GLU A 36 -5.94 -1.01 -6.10
N ARG A 37 -5.56 0.25 -6.28
CA ARG A 37 -5.80 0.94 -7.54
C ARG A 37 -4.98 0.33 -8.66
N CYS A 38 -3.71 0.01 -8.40
CA CYS A 38 -2.88 -0.66 -9.38
C CYS A 38 -3.45 -2.02 -9.74
N LYS A 39 -3.92 -2.77 -8.75
CA LYS A 39 -4.53 -4.07 -9.00
C LYS A 39 -5.72 -3.94 -9.94
N ARG A 40 -6.56 -2.96 -9.70
CA ARG A 40 -7.74 -2.73 -10.53
C ARG A 40 -7.33 -2.38 -11.95
N ASP A 41 -6.36 -1.50 -12.11
CA ASP A 41 -5.90 -1.10 -13.44
C ASP A 41 -5.27 -2.26 -14.17
N LEU A 42 -4.52 -3.11 -13.47
CA LEU A 42 -3.91 -4.28 -14.10
C LEU A 42 -4.94 -5.27 -14.63
N SER A 43 -6.12 -5.29 -14.02
CA SER A 43 -7.21 -6.17 -14.44
C SER A 43 -8.11 -5.54 -15.49
N ASP A 44 -7.96 -4.25 -15.75
CA ASP A 44 -8.87 -3.51 -16.61
C ASP A 44 -8.43 -3.65 -18.08
N PRO A 45 -9.29 -4.16 -18.97
CA PRO A 45 -8.94 -4.27 -20.38
C PRO A 45 -8.56 -2.94 -21.01
N ALA A 46 -9.06 -1.83 -20.49
CA ALA A 46 -8.72 -0.51 -21.02
C ALA A 46 -7.26 -0.17 -20.79
N HIS A 47 -6.59 -0.81 -19.85
CA HIS A 47 -5.19 -0.60 -19.56
C HIS A 47 -4.30 -1.74 -20.02
N ALA A 48 -4.83 -2.65 -20.84
CA ALA A 48 -4.09 -3.85 -21.23
C ALA A 48 -2.79 -3.56 -21.96
N ALA A 49 -2.73 -2.46 -22.69
CA ALA A 49 -1.54 -2.11 -23.45
C ALA A 49 -0.52 -1.30 -22.63
N ARG A 50 -0.86 -0.90 -21.41
CA ARG A 50 0.05 -0.11 -20.59
C ARG A 50 1.06 -1.03 -19.92
N HIS A 51 2.29 -0.54 -19.77
CA HIS A 51 3.30 -1.27 -19.03
C HIS A 51 2.96 -1.26 -17.54
N ILE A 52 3.33 -2.32 -16.85
CA ILE A 52 3.13 -2.40 -15.40
C ILE A 52 3.80 -1.24 -14.70
N SER A 53 5.01 -0.86 -15.15
CA SER A 53 5.71 0.27 -14.56
C SER A 53 4.92 1.57 -14.71
N ASP A 54 4.28 1.78 -15.84
CA ASP A 54 3.48 2.99 -16.05
C ASP A 54 2.33 3.07 -15.08
N ILE A 55 1.68 1.95 -14.84
CA ILE A 55 0.57 1.90 -13.88
C ILE A 55 1.08 2.18 -12.46
N ALA A 56 2.18 1.53 -12.08
CA ALA A 56 2.74 1.73 -10.75
C ALA A 56 3.16 3.18 -10.53
N PHE A 57 3.84 3.78 -11.51
CA PHE A 57 4.31 5.15 -11.37
C PHE A 57 3.14 6.13 -11.36
N ALA A 58 2.09 5.86 -12.10
CA ALA A 58 0.90 6.71 -12.12
C ALA A 58 0.25 6.79 -10.74
N TRP A 59 0.37 5.75 -9.94
CA TRP A 59 -0.21 5.71 -8.61
C TRP A 59 0.80 6.04 -7.50
N GLY A 60 1.99 6.53 -7.88
CA GLY A 60 2.92 7.09 -6.91
C GLY A 60 4.05 6.18 -6.46
N PHE A 61 4.20 5.02 -7.07
CA PHE A 61 5.35 4.16 -6.77
C PHE A 61 6.54 4.60 -7.60
N ASN A 62 7.71 4.67 -6.98
CA ASN A 62 8.93 5.13 -7.65
C ASN A 62 9.89 4.00 -7.98
N ASP A 63 9.69 2.83 -7.39
CA ASP A 63 10.61 1.71 -7.50
C ASP A 63 9.80 0.49 -7.90
N LEU A 64 10.01 0.02 -9.12
CA LEU A 64 9.23 -1.10 -9.63
C LEU A 64 9.50 -2.40 -8.89
N ALA A 65 10.76 -2.63 -8.49
CA ALA A 65 11.10 -3.84 -7.75
C ALA A 65 10.41 -3.84 -6.38
N HIS A 66 10.41 -2.71 -5.71
CA HIS A 66 9.73 -2.58 -4.43
C HIS A 66 8.22 -2.76 -4.60
N PHE A 67 7.66 -2.12 -5.62
CA PHE A 67 6.24 -2.26 -5.93
C PHE A 67 5.87 -3.73 -6.15
N SER A 68 6.64 -4.43 -6.97
CA SER A 68 6.34 -5.82 -7.27
C SER A 68 6.38 -6.69 -6.03
N ARG A 69 7.35 -6.44 -5.15
CA ARG A 69 7.48 -7.22 -3.92
C ARG A 69 6.31 -7.01 -2.98
N ILE A 70 5.92 -5.76 -2.73
CA ILE A 70 4.82 -5.50 -1.82
C ILE A 70 3.48 -5.91 -2.42
N PHE A 71 3.34 -5.80 -3.74
CA PHE A 71 2.14 -6.26 -4.42
C PHE A 71 1.96 -7.76 -4.22
N LYS A 72 3.04 -8.52 -4.42
CA LYS A 72 2.97 -9.97 -4.23
C LYS A 72 2.69 -10.34 -2.78
N GLN A 73 3.28 -9.62 -1.84
CA GLN A 73 3.00 -9.86 -0.43
C GLN A 73 1.53 -9.62 -0.09
N ARG A 74 0.95 -8.60 -0.70
CA ARG A 74 -0.43 -8.22 -0.39
C ARG A 74 -1.45 -9.12 -1.08
N PHE A 75 -1.21 -9.46 -2.33
CA PHE A 75 -2.23 -10.15 -3.15
C PHE A 75 -1.89 -11.59 -3.49
N GLY A 76 -0.71 -12.06 -3.12
CA GLY A 76 -0.33 -13.45 -3.34
C GLY A 76 0.19 -13.75 -4.74
N ALA A 77 0.22 -12.77 -5.62
CA ALA A 77 0.71 -12.94 -6.98
C ALA A 77 1.44 -11.68 -7.40
N SER A 78 2.42 -11.82 -8.29
CA SER A 78 3.13 -10.66 -8.80
C SER A 78 2.21 -9.83 -9.69
N PRO A 79 2.55 -8.56 -9.95
CA PRO A 79 1.73 -7.75 -10.85
C PRO A 79 1.56 -8.39 -12.22
N ARG A 80 2.61 -9.04 -12.73
CA ARG A 80 2.53 -9.70 -14.03
C ARG A 80 1.59 -10.89 -13.98
N GLU A 81 1.71 -11.72 -12.96
CA GLU A 81 0.82 -12.86 -12.78
C GLU A 81 -0.62 -12.40 -12.62
N TRP A 82 -0.83 -11.33 -11.86
CA TRP A 82 -2.15 -10.79 -11.67
C TRP A 82 -2.76 -10.31 -12.99
N ARG A 83 -1.94 -9.65 -13.83
CA ARG A 83 -2.42 -9.17 -15.13
C ARG A 83 -2.85 -10.32 -16.02
N GLU A 84 -2.12 -11.43 -15.99
CA GLU A 84 -2.42 -12.59 -16.81
C GLU A 84 -3.61 -13.39 -16.26
N HIS A 85 -3.80 -13.37 -14.95
CA HIS A 85 -4.86 -14.14 -14.30
C HIS A 85 -5.56 -13.30 -13.26
N PRO A 86 -6.34 -12.30 -13.69
CA PRO A 86 -6.88 -11.31 -12.76
C PRO A 86 -7.94 -11.82 -11.80
N THR A 87 -8.41 -13.03 -11.97
CA THR A 87 -9.46 -13.56 -11.10
C THR A 87 -8.92 -14.36 -9.92
N GLN A 88 -7.65 -14.41 -9.75
CA GLN A 88 -7.07 -15.13 -8.63
C GLN A 88 -7.33 -14.50 -7.29
#